data_319075cddb09342025b55ef9f60d5183
#
_entry.id   319075cddb09342025b55ef9f60d5183
#
_cell.length_a   1.000
_cell.length_b   1.000
_cell.length_c   1.000
_cell.angle_alpha   90.00
_cell.angle_beta   90.00
_cell.angle_gamma   90.00
#
_symmetry.space_group_name_H-M   'P 1'
#
loop_
_entity.id
_entity.type
_entity.pdbx_description
1 polymer ?
#
loop_
_entity_poly.entity_id
_entity_poly.type
_entity_poly.pdbx_seq_one_letter_code
_entity_poly.pdbx_strand_id
1 'polypeptide(L)'
;MFYLPAILFGRIARFVIRRFRPGGGSALPGLMLSKIAPKLLAKTLRSFRMGVVVISGSAGKSTTTKMVVAIARAHGLQVFTNPSTANIRQGFFSAIIEKSNLFGRIRGDIAILEMDESHADSITREVAPRVVTLLNVLEDQLDRFIDPALVRDALHSVAARATQTVLLNADDQNLLQLAQQGDVNNISWFGIADSVLGESTLGVAPTYLEKLSRPELLAGEVFNLVAKRCSVRVLEREAIFDLPSRGLHYALDAVAAITTSKEILGDKFDLELCERVLDELPPVFARGEVVSVEGQQIEFVLVQNPTSFHLNLDNLNTPIECLMIAIGRDVHDPSWLWTVDLSKLERVDVVSGYNFAEMALRLAYDDVQIDLAEEDLFEAFASFLALPSPANSTKTVIFSADSMRRLRRHLGFTSPEEVER
;
A
#
# COMPACT_ATOMS: atom_id res chain seq x y z
N MET A 1 19.00 -6.86 29.71
CA MET A 1 20.38 -6.39 29.52
C MET A 1 21.03 -6.88 28.23
N PHE A 2 20.66 -8.05 27.70
CA PHE A 2 21.33 -8.72 26.57
C PHE A 2 21.32 -8.00 25.20
N TYR A 3 20.37 -7.09 24.93
CA TYR A 3 20.27 -6.42 23.61
C TYR A 3 20.87 -5.02 23.55
N LEU A 4 21.33 -4.47 24.66
CA LEU A 4 21.89 -3.12 24.71
C LEU A 4 23.07 -2.92 23.74
N PRO A 5 24.07 -3.82 23.67
CA PRO A 5 25.17 -3.66 22.73
C PRO A 5 24.71 -3.71 21.27
N ALA A 6 23.76 -4.61 20.97
CA ALA A 6 23.24 -4.79 19.62
C ALA A 6 22.44 -3.55 19.14
N ILE A 7 21.61 -2.96 20.01
CA ILE A 7 20.85 -1.75 19.69
C ILE A 7 21.77 -0.54 19.55
N LEU A 8 22.73 -0.39 20.44
CA LEU A 8 23.71 0.69 20.36
C LEU A 8 24.49 0.60 19.05
N PHE A 9 24.97 -0.61 18.70
CA PHE A 9 25.63 -0.86 17.41
C PHE A 9 24.72 -0.51 16.24
N GLY A 10 23.46 -0.95 16.25
CA GLY A 10 22.48 -0.62 15.20
C GLY A 10 22.26 0.89 15.06
N ARG A 11 22.20 1.64 16.16
CA ARG A 11 22.06 3.11 16.15
C ARG A 11 23.30 3.81 15.60
N ILE A 12 24.48 3.37 16.00
CA ILE A 12 25.74 3.89 15.45
C ILE A 12 25.82 3.60 13.95
N ALA A 13 25.55 2.37 13.53
CA ALA A 13 25.53 1.99 12.12
C ALA A 13 24.54 2.85 11.32
N ARG A 14 23.33 3.08 11.85
CA ARG A 14 22.34 3.97 11.23
C ARG A 14 22.84 5.41 11.10
N PHE A 15 23.44 5.96 12.14
CA PHE A 15 24.00 7.30 12.13
C PHE A 15 25.08 7.45 11.06
N VAL A 16 26.04 6.51 11.00
CA VAL A 16 27.13 6.51 10.02
C VAL A 16 26.59 6.38 8.59
N ILE A 17 25.68 5.42 8.35
CA ILE A 17 25.11 5.19 7.00
C ILE A 17 24.35 6.42 6.52
N ARG A 18 23.53 7.06 7.37
CA ARG A 18 22.80 8.28 7.02
C ARG A 18 23.73 9.45 6.70
N ARG A 19 24.91 9.52 7.32
CA ARG A 19 25.91 10.57 7.08
C ARG A 19 26.54 10.46 5.68
N PHE A 20 26.73 9.21 5.18
CA PHE A 20 27.39 8.94 3.90
C PHE A 20 26.40 8.68 2.74
N ARG A 21 25.17 8.28 3.02
CA ARG A 21 24.11 8.03 2.03
C ARG A 21 22.77 8.62 2.51
N PRO A 22 22.58 9.93 2.39
CA PRO A 22 21.29 10.56 2.70
C PRO A 22 20.19 9.99 1.80
N GLY A 23 19.08 9.49 2.37
CA GLY A 23 17.94 8.94 1.64
C GLY A 23 18.11 7.52 1.09
N GLY A 24 19.20 6.81 1.40
CA GLY A 24 19.42 5.41 1.03
C GLY A 24 19.85 4.56 2.21
N GLY A 25 19.50 3.25 2.20
CA GLY A 25 20.07 2.29 3.15
C GLY A 25 19.32 2.12 4.48
N SER A 26 18.01 2.41 4.51
CA SER A 26 17.17 2.19 5.71
C SER A 26 17.16 0.72 6.17
N ALA A 27 17.28 -0.23 5.26
CA ALA A 27 17.30 -1.66 5.57
C ALA A 27 18.64 -2.19 6.09
N LEU A 28 19.77 -1.57 5.76
CA LEU A 28 21.12 -2.10 6.09
C LEU A 28 21.38 -2.17 7.61
N PRO A 29 21.08 -1.14 8.43
CA PRO A 29 21.21 -1.25 9.88
C PRO A 29 20.34 -2.35 10.47
N GLY A 30 19.12 -2.51 9.94
CA GLY A 30 18.21 -3.59 10.32
C GLY A 30 18.73 -4.97 9.94
N LEU A 31 19.33 -5.12 8.75
CA LEU A 31 19.96 -6.37 8.33
C LEU A 31 21.11 -6.75 9.26
N MET A 32 21.96 -5.79 9.65
CA MET A 32 23.06 -6.03 10.60
C MET A 32 22.50 -6.48 11.96
N LEU A 33 21.48 -5.77 12.47
CA LEU A 33 20.87 -6.11 13.76
C LEU A 33 20.17 -7.47 13.72
N SER A 34 19.52 -7.83 12.62
CA SER A 34 18.86 -9.13 12.46
C SER A 34 19.80 -10.31 12.54
N LYS A 35 21.07 -10.14 12.12
CA LYS A 35 22.12 -11.16 12.23
C LYS A 35 22.69 -11.26 13.65
N ILE A 36 22.85 -10.13 14.34
CA ILE A 36 23.44 -10.06 15.69
C ILE A 36 22.41 -10.46 16.76
N ALA A 37 21.16 -10.08 16.60
CA ALA A 37 20.11 -10.29 17.58
C ALA A 37 18.80 -10.82 16.94
N PRO A 38 18.81 -12.00 16.30
CA PRO A 38 17.67 -12.51 15.51
C PRO A 38 16.37 -12.65 16.32
N LYS A 39 16.46 -12.96 17.63
CA LYS A 39 15.30 -13.13 18.53
C LYS A 39 14.73 -11.80 19.04
N LEU A 40 15.36 -10.65 18.74
CA LEU A 40 14.91 -9.35 19.24
C LEU A 40 13.54 -8.98 18.69
N LEU A 41 13.30 -9.21 17.38
CA LEU A 41 12.02 -8.92 16.73
C LEU A 41 10.87 -9.62 17.45
N ALA A 42 10.94 -10.95 17.56
CA ALA A 42 9.90 -11.74 18.22
C ALA A 42 9.68 -11.31 19.68
N LYS A 43 10.78 -11.03 20.41
CA LYS A 43 10.66 -10.56 21.81
C LYS A 43 9.97 -9.20 21.90
N THR A 44 10.30 -8.28 21.00
CA THR A 44 9.67 -6.95 20.96
C THR A 44 8.19 -7.05 20.61
N LEU A 45 7.84 -7.81 19.57
CA LEU A 45 6.46 -7.96 19.14
C LEU A 45 5.57 -8.66 20.19
N ARG A 46 6.10 -9.67 20.89
CA ARG A 46 5.38 -10.33 21.99
C ARG A 46 5.15 -9.44 23.21
N SER A 47 5.81 -8.29 23.31
CA SER A 47 5.65 -7.38 24.46
C SER A 47 4.42 -6.48 24.36
N PHE A 48 3.78 -6.37 23.21
CA PHE A 48 2.55 -5.60 23.04
C PHE A 48 1.36 -6.33 23.67
N ARG A 49 0.70 -5.67 24.64
CA ARG A 49 -0.38 -6.26 25.41
C ARG A 49 -1.59 -6.67 24.55
N MET A 50 -1.91 -5.88 23.55
CA MET A 50 -3.01 -6.15 22.61
C MET A 50 -2.56 -7.00 21.40
N GLY A 51 -1.31 -7.48 21.39
CA GLY A 51 -0.77 -8.36 20.36
C GLY A 51 -0.35 -7.63 19.08
N VAL A 52 -0.33 -8.41 18.01
CA VAL A 52 0.12 -7.99 16.67
C VAL A 52 -1.04 -8.09 15.69
N VAL A 53 -1.23 -7.07 14.89
CA VAL A 53 -2.11 -7.04 13.72
C VAL A 53 -1.24 -7.05 12.48
N VAL A 54 -1.57 -7.92 11.54
CA VAL A 54 -0.89 -8.05 10.25
C VAL A 54 -1.82 -7.61 9.14
N ILE A 55 -1.36 -6.69 8.31
CA ILE A 55 -2.03 -6.27 7.08
C ILE A 55 -1.14 -6.66 5.92
N SER A 56 -1.65 -7.51 5.02
CA SER A 56 -0.91 -8.05 3.87
C SER A 56 -1.80 -8.18 2.64
N GLY A 57 -1.18 -8.49 1.49
CA GLY A 57 -1.83 -8.58 0.19
C GLY A 57 -1.00 -7.87 -0.88
N SER A 58 -1.27 -8.08 -2.14
CA SER A 58 -0.48 -7.52 -3.25
C SER A 58 -0.55 -6.00 -3.28
N ALA A 59 -1.73 -5.39 -3.16
CA ALA A 59 -1.95 -3.94 -3.20
C ALA A 59 -2.71 -3.44 -1.97
N GLY A 60 -2.71 -2.11 -1.72
CA GLY A 60 -3.48 -1.47 -0.66
C GLY A 60 -2.86 -1.48 0.74
N LYS A 61 -1.84 -2.31 1.00
CA LYS A 61 -1.21 -2.52 2.31
C LYS A 61 -0.92 -1.22 3.09
N SER A 62 -0.20 -0.30 2.46
CA SER A 62 0.23 0.95 3.10
C SER A 62 -0.93 1.88 3.42
N THR A 63 -1.90 1.98 2.51
CA THR A 63 -3.10 2.80 2.69
C THR A 63 -3.95 2.27 3.84
N THR A 64 -4.27 0.98 3.80
CA THR A 64 -5.04 0.32 4.86
C THR A 64 -4.32 0.42 6.21
N THR A 65 -3.01 0.15 6.26
CA THR A 65 -2.24 0.25 7.51
C THR A 65 -2.28 1.67 8.08
N LYS A 66 -2.09 2.70 7.24
CA LYS A 66 -2.17 4.10 7.66
C LYS A 66 -3.54 4.44 8.24
N MET A 67 -4.63 4.00 7.59
CA MET A 67 -6.00 4.20 8.05
C MET A 67 -6.24 3.51 9.40
N VAL A 68 -5.87 2.23 9.55
CA VAL A 68 -6.00 1.48 10.81
C VAL A 68 -5.20 2.13 11.94
N VAL A 69 -3.98 2.56 11.67
CA VAL A 69 -3.13 3.25 12.65
C VAL A 69 -3.74 4.58 13.09
N ALA A 70 -4.26 5.37 12.15
CA ALA A 70 -4.92 6.64 12.45
C ALA A 70 -6.17 6.42 13.32
N ILE A 71 -7.03 5.48 12.95
CA ILE A 71 -8.23 5.13 13.72
C ILE A 71 -7.84 4.63 15.12
N ALA A 72 -6.89 3.71 15.24
CA ALA A 72 -6.47 3.16 16.53
C ALA A 72 -5.88 4.26 17.45
N ARG A 73 -5.10 5.18 16.91
CA ARG A 73 -4.56 6.33 17.66
C ARG A 73 -5.64 7.30 18.13
N ALA A 74 -6.62 7.59 17.27
CA ALA A 74 -7.77 8.43 17.63
C ALA A 74 -8.59 7.82 18.78
N HIS A 75 -8.65 6.49 18.86
CA HIS A 75 -9.25 5.76 19.99
C HIS A 75 -8.32 5.66 21.22
N GLY A 76 -7.22 6.40 21.26
CA GLY A 76 -6.33 6.51 22.41
C GLY A 76 -5.28 5.39 22.54
N LEU A 77 -5.09 4.53 21.53
CA LEU A 77 -4.07 3.49 21.57
C LEU A 77 -2.70 4.03 21.19
N GLN A 78 -1.67 3.59 21.92
CA GLN A 78 -0.28 3.78 21.52
C GLN A 78 0.13 2.68 20.53
N VAL A 79 0.28 3.05 19.26
CA VAL A 79 0.50 2.11 18.16
C VAL A 79 1.96 2.10 17.73
N PHE A 80 2.56 0.91 17.71
CA PHE A 80 3.79 0.64 16.97
C PHE A 80 3.47 0.19 15.56
N THR A 81 4.07 0.83 14.58
CA THR A 81 3.97 0.44 13.16
C THR A 81 5.32 0.61 12.48
N ASN A 82 5.53 -0.11 11.38
CA ASN A 82 6.68 0.06 10.50
C ASN A 82 6.39 1.10 9.42
N PRO A 83 7.42 1.79 8.89
CA PRO A 83 7.27 2.59 7.68
C PRO A 83 6.84 1.73 6.49
N SER A 84 6.05 2.30 5.58
CA SER A 84 5.54 1.60 4.37
C SER A 84 6.66 1.06 3.47
N THR A 85 7.83 1.70 3.48
CA THR A 85 9.04 1.25 2.75
C THR A 85 9.81 0.13 3.47
N ALA A 86 9.37 -0.31 4.64
CA ALA A 86 10.07 -1.22 5.54
C ALA A 86 9.20 -2.42 5.96
N ASN A 87 8.47 -2.99 5.00
CA ASN A 87 7.52 -4.11 5.17
C ASN A 87 8.18 -5.51 5.12
N ILE A 88 9.50 -5.56 5.04
CA ILE A 88 10.32 -6.77 5.09
C ILE A 88 11.02 -6.92 6.45
N ARG A 89 11.51 -8.13 6.76
CA ARG A 89 12.13 -8.45 8.06
C ARG A 89 13.18 -7.43 8.52
N GLN A 90 14.08 -7.01 7.62
CA GLN A 90 15.13 -6.03 7.92
C GLN A 90 14.55 -4.65 8.25
N GLY A 91 13.45 -4.27 7.62
CA GLY A 91 12.72 -3.04 7.89
C GLY A 91 12.16 -2.99 9.32
N PHE A 92 11.60 -4.08 9.82
CA PHE A 92 11.13 -4.16 11.21
C PHE A 92 12.26 -4.00 12.22
N PHE A 93 13.44 -4.59 11.96
CA PHE A 93 14.60 -4.35 12.81
C PHE A 93 15.05 -2.89 12.78
N SER A 94 14.99 -2.23 11.63
CA SER A 94 15.29 -0.80 11.52
C SER A 94 14.28 0.05 12.31
N ALA A 95 13.00 -0.27 12.26
CA ALA A 95 11.97 0.39 13.06
C ALA A 95 12.21 0.18 14.58
N ILE A 96 12.67 -1.01 14.99
CA ILE A 96 13.05 -1.28 16.39
C ILE A 96 14.24 -0.44 16.81
N ILE A 97 15.29 -0.33 15.98
CA ILE A 97 16.45 0.53 16.26
C ILE A 97 16.00 1.98 16.54
N GLU A 98 15.05 2.46 15.77
CA GLU A 98 14.56 3.83 15.88
C GLU A 98 13.67 4.07 17.10
N LYS A 99 12.64 3.22 17.27
CA LYS A 99 11.54 3.45 18.21
C LYS A 99 11.74 2.78 19.59
N SER A 100 12.69 1.82 19.72
CA SER A 100 12.92 1.17 21.00
C SER A 100 13.80 2.01 21.94
N ASN A 101 13.71 1.74 23.24
CA ASN A 101 14.73 2.20 24.19
C ASN A 101 16.04 1.38 24.03
N LEU A 102 17.07 1.70 24.82
CA LEU A 102 18.35 1.00 24.77
C LEU A 102 18.28 -0.50 25.16
N PHE A 103 17.18 -0.95 25.74
CA PHE A 103 16.94 -2.35 26.10
C PHE A 103 16.11 -3.11 25.08
N GLY A 104 15.76 -2.47 23.94
CA GLY A 104 14.95 -3.06 22.88
C GLY A 104 13.45 -3.11 23.20
N ARG A 105 12.98 -2.33 24.16
CA ARG A 105 11.57 -2.22 24.50
C ARG A 105 10.94 -1.03 23.77
N ILE A 106 9.79 -1.25 23.16
CA ILE A 106 8.94 -0.21 22.58
C ILE A 106 7.76 -0.02 23.53
N ARG A 107 7.43 1.23 23.83
CA ARG A 107 6.18 1.55 24.52
C ARG A 107 5.05 1.55 23.52
N GLY A 108 3.99 0.85 23.82
CA GLY A 108 2.80 0.77 22.97
C GLY A 108 1.82 -0.28 23.48
N ASP A 109 0.58 -0.14 23.08
CA ASP A 109 -0.49 -1.08 23.42
C ASP A 109 -0.54 -2.22 22.39
N ILE A 110 -0.32 -1.90 21.11
CA ILE A 110 -0.51 -2.80 19.98
C ILE A 110 0.56 -2.56 18.91
N ALA A 111 0.89 -3.61 18.16
CA ALA A 111 1.67 -3.50 16.93
C ALA A 111 0.75 -3.71 15.72
N ILE A 112 0.65 -2.72 14.83
CA ILE A 112 -0.08 -2.79 13.56
C ILE A 112 0.97 -2.73 12.45
N LEU A 113 1.11 -3.83 11.71
CA LEU A 113 2.26 -4.04 10.82
C LEU A 113 1.80 -4.31 9.38
N GLU A 114 2.31 -3.50 8.47
CA GLU A 114 2.31 -3.83 7.05
C GLU A 114 3.37 -4.90 6.79
N MET A 115 3.00 -6.02 6.20
CA MET A 115 3.93 -7.10 5.88
C MET A 115 3.87 -7.47 4.40
N ASP A 116 5.04 -7.61 3.81
CA ASP A 116 5.21 -8.22 2.48
C ASP A 116 4.87 -9.71 2.55
N GLU A 117 4.19 -10.25 1.55
CA GLU A 117 3.65 -11.60 1.50
C GLU A 117 4.74 -12.66 1.72
N SER A 118 5.92 -12.44 1.12
CA SER A 118 7.06 -13.37 1.19
C SER A 118 7.71 -13.42 2.58
N HIS A 119 7.58 -12.34 3.34
CA HIS A 119 8.19 -12.21 4.67
C HIS A 119 7.22 -12.48 5.82
N ALA A 120 5.92 -12.28 5.59
CA ALA A 120 4.88 -12.43 6.60
C ALA A 120 4.86 -13.85 7.21
N ASP A 121 4.97 -14.90 6.39
CA ASP A 121 5.01 -16.29 6.86
C ASP A 121 6.16 -16.53 7.85
N SER A 122 7.37 -16.06 7.53
CA SER A 122 8.53 -16.25 8.41
C SER A 122 8.42 -15.53 9.76
N ILE A 123 7.77 -14.36 9.79
CA ILE A 123 7.61 -13.55 11.00
C ILE A 123 6.47 -14.10 11.87
N THR A 124 5.37 -14.50 11.26
CA THR A 124 4.20 -15.04 11.98
C THR A 124 4.45 -16.42 12.57
N ARG A 125 5.42 -17.20 12.06
CA ARG A 125 5.93 -18.41 12.74
C ARG A 125 6.56 -18.10 14.09
N GLU A 126 7.22 -16.94 14.21
CA GLU A 126 7.84 -16.54 15.46
C GLU A 126 6.85 -15.85 16.42
N VAL A 127 5.87 -15.12 15.88
CA VAL A 127 4.88 -14.38 16.65
C VAL A 127 3.51 -14.51 15.99
N ALA A 128 2.64 -15.31 16.56
CA ALA A 128 1.27 -15.47 16.07
C ALA A 128 0.52 -14.13 16.13
N PRO A 129 -0.07 -13.67 15.01
CA PRO A 129 -0.84 -12.44 14.99
C PRO A 129 -2.17 -12.61 15.73
N ARG A 130 -2.67 -11.53 16.32
CA ARG A 130 -4.01 -11.50 16.90
C ARG A 130 -5.07 -11.38 15.81
N VAL A 131 -4.86 -10.44 14.89
CA VAL A 131 -5.73 -10.17 13.74
C VAL A 131 -4.90 -10.18 12.48
N VAL A 132 -5.41 -10.79 11.43
CA VAL A 132 -4.84 -10.78 10.09
C VAL A 132 -5.86 -10.17 9.14
N THR A 133 -5.45 -9.20 8.33
CA THR A 133 -6.26 -8.62 7.26
C THR A 133 -5.56 -8.85 5.93
N LEU A 134 -6.21 -9.59 5.03
CA LEU A 134 -5.72 -9.88 3.70
C LEU A 134 -6.56 -9.12 2.68
N LEU A 135 -5.90 -8.27 1.89
CA LEU A 135 -6.55 -7.33 1.01
C LEU A 135 -6.86 -7.92 -0.37
N ASN A 136 -5.86 -8.57 -0.97
CA ASN A 136 -5.96 -9.16 -2.30
C ASN A 136 -4.74 -10.02 -2.64
N VAL A 137 -4.90 -10.89 -3.63
CA VAL A 137 -3.83 -11.63 -4.30
C VAL A 137 -3.91 -11.33 -5.78
N LEU A 138 -3.08 -10.40 -6.24
CA LEU A 138 -3.06 -9.98 -7.64
C LEU A 138 -1.96 -10.72 -8.40
N GLU A 139 -2.14 -10.84 -9.71
CA GLU A 139 -1.11 -11.34 -10.62
C GLU A 139 -0.05 -10.27 -10.88
N ASP A 140 0.58 -9.79 -9.81
CA ASP A 140 1.66 -8.85 -9.90
C ASP A 140 2.95 -9.47 -9.35
N GLN A 141 4.10 -9.01 -9.75
CA GLN A 141 5.41 -9.53 -9.36
C GLN A 141 5.75 -10.90 -9.98
N LEU A 142 5.48 -11.06 -11.26
CA LEU A 142 5.92 -12.23 -12.04
C LEU A 142 7.44 -12.47 -11.94
N ASP A 143 8.21 -11.45 -11.56
CA ASP A 143 9.64 -11.52 -11.28
C ASP A 143 9.98 -12.17 -9.92
N ARG A 144 9.03 -12.18 -8.96
CA ARG A 144 9.19 -12.79 -7.62
C ARG A 144 8.39 -14.06 -7.42
N PHE A 145 7.16 -14.08 -7.94
CA PHE A 145 6.23 -15.18 -7.81
C PHE A 145 5.72 -15.55 -9.21
N ILE A 146 6.24 -16.63 -9.73
CA ILE A 146 5.85 -17.18 -11.05
C ILE A 146 4.35 -17.57 -11.06
N ASP A 147 3.77 -17.80 -9.86
CA ASP A 147 2.41 -18.30 -9.70
C ASP A 147 1.72 -17.58 -8.50
N PRO A 148 0.55 -16.92 -8.70
CA PRO A 148 -0.28 -16.37 -7.62
C PRO A 148 -0.63 -17.40 -6.54
N ALA A 149 -0.64 -18.70 -6.86
CA ALA A 149 -0.84 -19.76 -5.88
C ALA A 149 0.20 -19.75 -4.76
N LEU A 150 1.46 -19.42 -5.06
CA LEU A 150 2.52 -19.35 -4.04
C LEU A 150 2.26 -18.19 -3.05
N VAL A 151 1.77 -17.06 -3.55
CA VAL A 151 1.37 -15.92 -2.70
C VAL A 151 0.19 -16.31 -1.83
N ARG A 152 -0.84 -16.93 -2.42
CA ARG A 152 -2.00 -17.42 -1.70
C ARG A 152 -1.61 -18.41 -0.59
N ASP A 153 -0.73 -19.36 -0.86
CA ASP A 153 -0.29 -20.36 0.12
C ASP A 153 0.53 -19.72 1.25
N ALA A 154 1.36 -18.71 0.94
CA ALA A 154 2.07 -17.94 1.95
C ALA A 154 1.09 -17.17 2.85
N LEU A 155 0.11 -16.49 2.26
CA LEU A 155 -0.92 -15.76 2.99
C LEU A 155 -1.86 -16.69 3.78
N HIS A 156 -2.17 -17.87 3.23
CA HIS A 156 -2.90 -18.92 3.96
C HIS A 156 -2.16 -19.31 5.24
N SER A 157 -0.86 -19.57 5.13
CA SER A 157 -0.02 -19.89 6.29
C SER A 157 -0.02 -18.78 7.35
N VAL A 158 -0.13 -17.51 6.95
CA VAL A 158 -0.26 -16.36 7.87
C VAL A 158 -1.63 -16.34 8.53
N ALA A 159 -2.70 -16.53 7.75
CA ALA A 159 -4.08 -16.56 8.21
C ALA A 159 -4.34 -17.69 9.22
N ALA A 160 -3.85 -18.90 8.95
CA ALA A 160 -3.98 -20.06 9.82
C ALA A 160 -3.36 -19.87 11.22
N ARG A 161 -2.44 -18.89 11.38
CA ARG A 161 -1.83 -18.55 12.68
C ARG A 161 -2.52 -17.43 13.42
N ALA A 162 -3.56 -16.83 12.86
CA ALA A 162 -4.33 -15.81 13.57
C ALA A 162 -4.99 -16.37 14.83
N THR A 163 -4.89 -15.64 15.94
CA THR A 163 -5.41 -16.12 17.24
C THR A 163 -6.79 -15.57 17.57
N GLN A 164 -7.28 -14.57 16.84
CA GLN A 164 -8.61 -14.00 17.04
C GLN A 164 -9.42 -13.99 15.75
N THR A 165 -9.08 -13.17 14.77
CA THR A 165 -9.89 -12.96 13.56
C THR A 165 -9.01 -12.87 12.31
N VAL A 166 -9.48 -13.45 11.23
CA VAL A 166 -8.96 -13.27 9.88
C VAL A 166 -9.99 -12.50 9.07
N LEU A 167 -9.61 -11.32 8.59
CA LEU A 167 -10.42 -10.47 7.72
C LEU A 167 -9.97 -10.67 6.27
N LEU A 168 -10.88 -11.08 5.42
CA LEU A 168 -10.64 -11.37 4.01
C LEU A 168 -11.52 -10.50 3.11
N ASN A 169 -10.98 -10.11 1.97
CA ASN A 169 -11.72 -9.46 0.92
C ASN A 169 -12.64 -10.46 0.20
N ALA A 170 -13.94 -10.23 0.26
CA ALA A 170 -14.96 -11.07 -0.37
C ALA A 170 -15.00 -10.96 -1.90
N ASP A 171 -14.35 -9.95 -2.46
CA ASP A 171 -14.31 -9.68 -3.90
C ASP A 171 -13.06 -10.29 -4.57
N ASP A 172 -12.20 -10.97 -3.80
CA ASP A 172 -10.98 -11.63 -4.28
C ASP A 172 -11.14 -13.16 -4.31
N GLN A 173 -11.12 -13.73 -5.53
CA GLN A 173 -11.32 -15.18 -5.72
C GLN A 173 -10.18 -16.03 -5.09
N ASN A 174 -8.96 -15.51 -5.03
CA ASN A 174 -7.84 -16.19 -4.37
C ASN A 174 -8.07 -16.28 -2.86
N LEU A 175 -8.63 -15.22 -2.25
CA LEU A 175 -8.94 -15.20 -0.82
C LEU A 175 -10.18 -16.06 -0.49
N LEU A 176 -11.18 -16.10 -1.38
CA LEU A 176 -12.29 -17.04 -1.27
C LEU A 176 -11.79 -18.49 -1.30
N GLN A 177 -10.88 -18.81 -2.22
CA GLN A 177 -10.28 -20.13 -2.30
C GLN A 177 -9.41 -20.46 -1.08
N LEU A 178 -8.65 -19.47 -0.55
CA LEU A 178 -7.88 -19.61 0.68
C LEU A 178 -8.77 -20.01 1.85
N ALA A 179 -9.94 -19.40 1.97
CA ALA A 179 -10.89 -19.67 3.06
C ALA A 179 -11.44 -21.11 3.04
N GLN A 180 -11.46 -21.77 1.88
CA GLN A 180 -11.94 -23.15 1.76
C GLN A 180 -10.94 -24.22 2.25
N GLN A 181 -9.70 -23.85 2.55
CA GLN A 181 -8.66 -24.82 2.97
C GLN A 181 -8.85 -25.38 4.41
N GLY A 182 -9.83 -24.87 5.15
CA GLY A 182 -10.39 -25.55 6.34
C GLY A 182 -9.62 -25.40 7.65
N ASP A 183 -8.42 -24.86 7.68
CA ASP A 183 -7.61 -24.65 8.89
C ASP A 183 -7.52 -23.18 9.33
N VAL A 184 -8.16 -22.28 8.56
CA VAL A 184 -8.33 -20.87 8.93
C VAL A 184 -9.63 -20.71 9.73
N ASN A 185 -9.51 -20.29 10.98
CA ASN A 185 -10.64 -20.11 11.87
C ASN A 185 -11.04 -18.64 12.00
N ASN A 186 -12.30 -18.40 12.42
CA ASN A 186 -12.82 -17.06 12.71
C ASN A 186 -12.64 -16.07 11.52
N ILE A 187 -13.07 -16.50 10.35
CA ILE A 187 -13.05 -15.65 9.15
C ILE A 187 -14.20 -14.65 9.23
N SER A 188 -13.86 -13.40 8.92
CA SER A 188 -14.80 -12.30 8.74
C SER A 188 -14.52 -11.65 7.38
N TRP A 189 -15.53 -11.10 6.73
CA TRP A 189 -15.43 -10.64 5.35
C TRP A 189 -15.69 -9.14 5.25
N PHE A 190 -14.98 -8.49 4.36
CA PHE A 190 -15.28 -7.13 3.91
C PHE A 190 -15.30 -7.09 2.38
N GLY A 191 -15.96 -6.09 1.80
CA GLY A 191 -16.04 -5.99 0.34
C GLY A 191 -16.82 -4.78 -0.13
N ILE A 192 -17.18 -4.80 -1.41
CA ILE A 192 -17.88 -3.74 -2.13
C ILE A 192 -19.19 -4.30 -2.67
N ALA A 193 -20.30 -3.58 -2.50
CA ALA A 193 -21.58 -3.99 -3.03
C ALA A 193 -21.57 -4.11 -4.57
N ASP A 194 -22.28 -5.08 -5.11
CA ASP A 194 -22.35 -5.32 -6.56
C ASP A 194 -22.80 -4.07 -7.34
N SER A 195 -23.68 -3.25 -6.74
CA SER A 195 -24.14 -1.98 -7.32
C SER A 195 -23.03 -0.93 -7.48
N VAL A 196 -21.95 -1.04 -6.70
CA VAL A 196 -20.78 -0.13 -6.73
C VAL A 196 -19.67 -0.71 -7.61
N LEU A 197 -19.50 -2.03 -7.63
CA LEU A 197 -18.56 -2.72 -8.54
C LEU A 197 -18.89 -2.47 -10.01
N GLY A 198 -20.19 -2.36 -10.34
CA GLY A 198 -20.65 -2.10 -11.69
C GLY A 198 -20.26 -3.21 -12.67
N GLU A 199 -20.14 -2.83 -13.96
CA GLU A 199 -19.66 -3.71 -15.02
C GLU A 199 -18.13 -3.73 -15.17
N SER A 200 -17.38 -3.41 -14.10
CA SER A 200 -15.92 -3.48 -14.16
C SER A 200 -15.50 -4.91 -14.52
N THR A 201 -14.99 -5.07 -15.73
CA THR A 201 -14.59 -6.39 -16.26
C THR A 201 -13.40 -6.99 -15.48
N LEU A 202 -12.65 -6.15 -14.76
CA LEU A 202 -11.48 -6.55 -14.00
C LEU A 202 -11.75 -6.71 -12.50
N GLY A 203 -12.90 -6.17 -12.00
CA GLY A 203 -13.16 -6.17 -10.56
C GLY A 203 -12.07 -5.47 -9.76
N VAL A 204 -11.94 -5.83 -8.50
CA VAL A 204 -10.89 -5.30 -7.59
C VAL A 204 -9.67 -6.24 -7.54
N ALA A 205 -9.86 -7.48 -7.91
CA ALA A 205 -8.82 -8.53 -7.96
C ALA A 205 -9.11 -9.49 -9.12
N PRO A 206 -8.68 -9.15 -10.33
CA PRO A 206 -8.85 -10.02 -11.50
C PRO A 206 -8.12 -11.36 -11.29
N THR A 207 -8.73 -12.44 -11.72
CA THR A 207 -8.19 -13.78 -11.59
C THR A 207 -8.68 -14.69 -12.72
N TYR A 208 -7.89 -15.70 -13.06
CA TYR A 208 -8.27 -16.81 -13.96
C TYR A 208 -8.90 -17.99 -13.22
N LEU A 209 -9.08 -17.88 -11.89
CA LEU A 209 -9.69 -18.93 -11.09
C LEU A 209 -11.19 -19.07 -11.39
N GLU A 210 -11.70 -20.27 -11.15
CA GLU A 210 -13.14 -20.54 -11.19
C GLU A 210 -13.86 -19.61 -10.19
N LYS A 211 -14.96 -18.98 -10.63
CA LYS A 211 -15.69 -18.01 -9.83
C LYS A 211 -16.40 -18.71 -8.67
N LEU A 212 -15.95 -18.44 -7.46
CA LEU A 212 -16.60 -18.87 -6.23
C LEU A 212 -17.70 -17.90 -5.81
N SER A 213 -18.69 -18.42 -5.08
CA SER A 213 -19.76 -17.59 -4.53
C SER A 213 -19.23 -16.69 -3.42
N ARG A 214 -19.61 -15.43 -3.51
CA ARG A 214 -19.33 -14.43 -2.48
C ARG A 214 -20.09 -14.77 -1.18
N PRO A 215 -19.51 -14.55 0.00
CA PRO A 215 -20.21 -14.67 1.27
C PRO A 215 -21.39 -13.69 1.36
N GLU A 216 -22.53 -14.16 1.85
CA GLU A 216 -23.74 -13.32 2.01
C GLU A 216 -23.59 -12.28 3.13
N LEU A 217 -22.83 -12.64 4.20
CA LEU A 217 -22.66 -11.76 5.35
C LEU A 217 -21.27 -11.13 5.36
N LEU A 218 -21.24 -9.81 5.23
CA LEU A 218 -20.02 -9.02 5.36
C LEU A 218 -20.01 -8.25 6.68
N ALA A 219 -18.85 -8.21 7.33
CA ALA A 219 -18.63 -7.37 8.52
C ALA A 219 -18.51 -5.89 8.15
N GLY A 220 -18.14 -5.60 6.92
CA GLY A 220 -18.11 -4.25 6.35
C GLY A 220 -18.26 -4.26 4.85
N GLU A 221 -19.03 -3.31 4.32
CA GLU A 221 -19.35 -3.19 2.91
C GLU A 221 -19.34 -1.74 2.46
N VAL A 222 -18.70 -1.47 1.32
CA VAL A 222 -18.90 -0.21 0.59
C VAL A 222 -20.16 -0.33 -0.23
N PHE A 223 -21.19 0.45 0.04
CA PHE A 223 -22.46 0.37 -0.66
C PHE A 223 -22.76 1.58 -1.58
N ASN A 224 -21.95 2.64 -1.49
CA ASN A 224 -22.02 3.77 -2.42
C ASN A 224 -20.65 4.46 -2.51
N LEU A 225 -20.28 4.85 -3.74
CA LEU A 225 -19.03 5.60 -4.02
C LEU A 225 -19.30 6.60 -5.14
N VAL A 226 -19.14 7.89 -4.85
CA VAL A 226 -19.25 8.97 -5.85
C VAL A 226 -18.00 9.85 -5.72
N ALA A 227 -17.14 9.82 -6.70
CA ALA A 227 -15.82 10.46 -6.68
C ALA A 227 -14.99 10.06 -5.45
N LYS A 228 -14.88 10.91 -4.44
CA LYS A 228 -14.21 10.61 -3.15
C LYS A 228 -15.20 10.28 -2.04
N ARG A 229 -16.48 10.59 -2.22
CA ARG A 229 -17.50 10.36 -1.19
C ARG A 229 -17.85 8.90 -1.10
N CYS A 230 -17.46 8.27 -0.02
CA CYS A 230 -17.61 6.84 0.24
C CYS A 230 -18.65 6.62 1.34
N SER A 231 -19.57 5.69 1.10
CA SER A 231 -20.55 5.24 2.10
C SER A 231 -20.26 3.77 2.43
N VAL A 232 -20.03 3.50 3.71
CA VAL A 232 -19.75 2.16 4.20
C VAL A 232 -20.79 1.73 5.21
N ARG A 233 -21.09 0.43 5.21
CA ARG A 233 -21.90 -0.23 6.25
C ARG A 233 -21.00 -1.17 7.04
N VAL A 234 -20.98 -1.01 8.37
CA VAL A 234 -20.24 -1.89 9.28
C VAL A 234 -21.23 -2.42 10.30
N LEU A 235 -21.51 -3.72 10.25
CA LEU A 235 -22.67 -4.31 10.89
C LEU A 235 -23.98 -3.68 10.35
N GLU A 236 -24.80 -3.08 11.21
CA GLU A 236 -26.02 -2.39 10.86
C GLU A 236 -25.91 -0.86 10.89
N ARG A 237 -24.69 -0.33 11.06
CA ARG A 237 -24.41 1.11 11.14
C ARG A 237 -23.74 1.59 9.86
N GLU A 238 -24.09 2.80 9.45
CA GLU A 238 -23.53 3.44 8.26
C GLU A 238 -22.64 4.62 8.63
N ALA A 239 -21.59 4.84 7.82
CA ALA A 239 -20.71 6.00 7.89
C ALA A 239 -20.46 6.55 6.48
N ILE A 240 -20.28 7.87 6.36
CA ILE A 240 -20.11 8.57 5.10
C ILE A 240 -18.95 9.56 5.25
N PHE A 241 -17.87 9.35 4.52
CA PHE A 241 -16.66 10.16 4.58
C PHE A 241 -16.03 10.36 3.21
N ASP A 242 -15.12 11.31 3.10
CA ASP A 242 -14.33 11.54 1.91
C ASP A 242 -13.03 10.74 1.96
N LEU A 243 -12.77 9.96 0.91
CA LEU A 243 -11.53 9.22 0.76
C LEU A 243 -10.35 10.18 0.51
N PRO A 244 -9.13 9.83 0.94
CA PRO A 244 -7.94 10.63 0.67
C PRO A 244 -7.68 10.82 -0.83
N SER A 245 -8.05 9.85 -1.64
CA SER A 245 -7.96 9.91 -3.10
C SER A 245 -9.14 9.17 -3.74
N ARG A 246 -9.33 9.35 -5.06
CA ARG A 246 -10.38 8.68 -5.83
C ARG A 246 -10.04 7.21 -6.07
N GLY A 247 -11.06 6.40 -6.24
CA GLY A 247 -10.95 5.04 -6.74
C GLY A 247 -11.51 3.97 -5.83
N LEU A 248 -11.99 2.93 -6.48
CA LEU A 248 -12.63 1.79 -5.83
C LEU A 248 -11.68 1.08 -4.84
N HIS A 249 -10.40 1.03 -5.17
CA HIS A 249 -9.37 0.44 -4.30
C HIS A 249 -9.20 1.22 -2.97
N TYR A 250 -9.35 2.57 -2.98
CA TYR A 250 -9.33 3.33 -1.74
C TYR A 250 -10.56 3.08 -0.87
N ALA A 251 -11.72 2.89 -1.49
CA ALA A 251 -12.93 2.52 -0.78
C ALA A 251 -12.79 1.13 -0.14
N LEU A 252 -12.20 0.17 -0.85
CA LEU A 252 -11.89 -1.16 -0.32
C LEU A 252 -10.87 -1.09 0.83
N ASP A 253 -9.81 -0.31 0.68
CA ASP A 253 -8.81 -0.09 1.74
C ASP A 253 -9.46 0.52 3.00
N ALA A 254 -10.41 1.45 2.82
CA ALA A 254 -11.12 2.11 3.92
C ALA A 254 -12.05 1.15 4.67
N VAL A 255 -12.86 0.35 3.96
CA VAL A 255 -13.72 -0.64 4.62
C VAL A 255 -12.90 -1.73 5.31
N ALA A 256 -11.79 -2.17 4.71
CA ALA A 256 -10.84 -3.07 5.35
C ALA A 256 -10.25 -2.47 6.63
N ALA A 257 -9.90 -1.18 6.60
CA ALA A 257 -9.35 -0.49 7.77
C ALA A 257 -10.38 -0.33 8.89
N ILE A 258 -11.62 0.03 8.57
CA ILE A 258 -12.71 0.18 9.56
C ILE A 258 -13.02 -1.17 10.21
N THR A 259 -13.19 -2.24 9.42
CA THR A 259 -13.46 -3.58 9.93
C THR A 259 -12.30 -4.13 10.77
N THR A 260 -11.05 -3.92 10.33
CA THR A 260 -9.86 -4.27 11.13
C THR A 260 -9.84 -3.52 12.45
N SER A 261 -10.13 -2.22 12.43
CA SER A 261 -10.17 -1.39 13.64
C SER A 261 -11.26 -1.82 14.61
N LYS A 262 -12.41 -2.25 14.10
CA LYS A 262 -13.49 -2.83 14.93
C LYS A 262 -13.01 -4.09 15.65
N GLU A 263 -12.32 -5.01 14.97
CA GLU A 263 -11.77 -6.22 15.59
C GLU A 263 -10.69 -5.91 16.65
N ILE A 264 -9.92 -4.84 16.44
CA ILE A 264 -8.91 -4.39 17.41
C ILE A 264 -9.55 -3.81 18.66
N LEU A 265 -10.56 -2.96 18.50
CA LEU A 265 -11.13 -2.10 19.54
C LEU A 265 -12.29 -2.76 20.30
N GLY A 266 -13.00 -3.72 19.68
CA GLY A 266 -14.16 -4.38 20.28
C GLY A 266 -15.22 -3.39 20.72
N ASP A 267 -15.63 -3.43 21.98
CA ASP A 267 -16.67 -2.55 22.55
C ASP A 267 -16.29 -1.06 22.58
N LYS A 268 -15.00 -0.73 22.38
CA LYS A 268 -14.53 0.67 22.33
C LYS A 268 -14.58 1.26 20.93
N PHE A 269 -15.02 0.50 19.94
CA PHE A 269 -15.11 0.94 18.57
C PHE A 269 -16.20 2.00 18.40
N ASP A 270 -15.81 3.15 17.86
CA ASP A 270 -16.68 4.27 17.53
C ASP A 270 -16.61 4.56 16.04
N LEU A 271 -17.70 4.28 15.31
CA LEU A 271 -17.78 4.44 13.87
C LEU A 271 -17.79 5.93 13.46
N GLU A 272 -18.41 6.82 14.25
CA GLU A 272 -18.42 8.25 13.99
C GLU A 272 -17.02 8.86 14.14
N LEU A 273 -16.23 8.34 15.08
CA LEU A 273 -14.82 8.74 15.19
C LEU A 273 -14.00 8.24 13.98
N CYS A 274 -14.27 7.04 13.48
CA CYS A 274 -13.63 6.55 12.25
C CYS A 274 -13.94 7.45 11.05
N GLU A 275 -15.19 7.87 10.88
CA GLU A 275 -15.64 8.81 9.85
C GLU A 275 -14.81 10.10 9.87
N ARG A 276 -14.77 10.78 11.02
CA ARG A 276 -13.99 12.02 11.19
C ARG A 276 -12.50 11.82 10.89
N VAL A 277 -11.91 10.72 11.35
CA VAL A 277 -10.49 10.42 11.12
C VAL A 277 -10.19 10.21 9.64
N LEU A 278 -11.07 9.54 8.92
CA LEU A 278 -10.87 9.26 7.51
C LEU A 278 -11.09 10.49 6.63
N ASP A 279 -12.06 11.35 6.97
CA ASP A 279 -12.27 12.64 6.31
C ASP A 279 -11.02 13.56 6.37
N GLU A 280 -10.30 13.52 7.47
CA GLU A 280 -9.11 14.36 7.70
C GLU A 280 -7.80 13.70 7.23
N LEU A 281 -7.84 12.44 6.81
CA LEU A 281 -6.63 11.69 6.50
C LEU A 281 -6.02 12.13 5.17
N PRO A 282 -4.78 12.66 5.17
CA PRO A 282 -4.12 13.01 3.92
C PRO A 282 -3.79 11.75 3.12
N PRO A 283 -3.74 11.85 1.76
CA PRO A 283 -3.39 10.72 0.91
C PRO A 283 -2.06 10.11 1.33
N VAL A 284 -1.93 8.81 1.08
CA VAL A 284 -0.64 8.14 1.19
C VAL A 284 0.27 8.69 0.10
N PHE A 285 1.51 8.87 0.46
CA PHE A 285 2.58 9.42 -0.36
C PHE A 285 2.53 8.98 -1.83
N ALA A 286 2.46 9.96 -2.74
CA ALA A 286 2.39 9.79 -4.19
C ALA A 286 1.23 8.88 -4.70
N ARG A 287 0.17 8.73 -3.94
CA ARG A 287 -1.02 7.96 -4.37
C ARG A 287 -2.22 8.90 -4.57
N GLY A 288 -2.21 9.63 -5.69
CA GLY A 288 -3.17 10.70 -5.97
C GLY A 288 -2.92 11.95 -5.10
N GLU A 289 -1.68 12.15 -4.68
CA GLU A 289 -1.25 13.32 -3.93
C GLU A 289 -1.09 14.51 -4.88
N VAL A 290 -1.79 15.60 -4.59
CA VAL A 290 -1.62 16.86 -5.34
C VAL A 290 -0.55 17.70 -4.67
N VAL A 291 0.51 18.01 -5.40
CA VAL A 291 1.63 18.83 -4.95
C VAL A 291 1.70 20.14 -5.73
N SER A 292 2.18 21.20 -5.09
CA SER A 292 2.44 22.48 -5.77
C SER A 292 3.90 22.54 -6.19
N VAL A 293 4.15 22.65 -7.50
CA VAL A 293 5.49 22.85 -8.09
C VAL A 293 5.44 24.13 -8.93
N GLU A 294 6.26 25.11 -8.59
CA GLU A 294 6.33 26.40 -9.30
C GLU A 294 4.95 27.07 -9.45
N GLY A 295 4.08 26.91 -8.44
CA GLY A 295 2.72 27.47 -8.43
C GLY A 295 1.69 26.68 -9.21
N GLN A 296 2.07 25.58 -9.86
CA GLN A 296 1.17 24.68 -10.58
C GLN A 296 0.78 23.48 -9.69
N GLN A 297 -0.48 23.05 -9.80
CA GLN A 297 -0.96 21.85 -9.10
C GLN A 297 -0.70 20.61 -9.96
N ILE A 298 -0.02 19.63 -9.40
CA ILE A 298 0.35 18.40 -10.10
C ILE A 298 -0.06 17.20 -9.25
N GLU A 299 -0.82 16.31 -9.83
CA GLU A 299 -1.19 15.04 -9.19
C GLU A 299 -0.09 14.00 -9.43
N PHE A 300 0.41 13.43 -8.34
CA PHE A 300 1.41 12.36 -8.36
C PHE A 300 0.76 11.01 -8.12
N VAL A 301 0.94 10.10 -9.07
CA VAL A 301 0.33 8.77 -9.08
C VAL A 301 1.41 7.70 -9.18
N LEU A 302 1.62 6.97 -8.08
CA LEU A 302 2.56 5.85 -8.03
C LEU A 302 1.92 4.58 -8.55
N VAL A 303 2.57 3.93 -9.51
CA VAL A 303 2.22 2.60 -10.02
C VAL A 303 3.36 1.62 -9.73
N GLN A 304 3.02 0.40 -9.32
CA GLN A 304 3.99 -0.62 -8.93
C GLN A 304 3.82 -1.94 -9.70
N ASN A 305 2.67 -2.08 -10.38
CA ASN A 305 2.28 -3.29 -11.10
C ASN A 305 1.16 -2.97 -12.12
N PRO A 306 0.84 -3.89 -13.04
CA PRO A 306 -0.21 -3.69 -14.05
C PRO A 306 -1.55 -3.28 -13.46
N THR A 307 -1.99 -3.96 -12.40
CA THR A 307 -3.29 -3.69 -11.77
C THR A 307 -3.35 -2.28 -11.19
N SER A 308 -2.30 -1.84 -10.49
CA SER A 308 -2.26 -0.48 -9.95
C SER A 308 -2.20 0.57 -11.07
N PHE A 309 -1.55 0.26 -12.19
CA PHE A 309 -1.52 1.16 -13.34
C PHE A 309 -2.91 1.29 -13.95
N HIS A 310 -3.55 0.17 -14.25
CA HIS A 310 -4.89 0.12 -14.84
C HIS A 310 -5.92 0.83 -13.96
N LEU A 311 -5.99 0.51 -12.66
CA LEU A 311 -6.90 1.15 -11.71
C LEU A 311 -6.69 2.67 -11.61
N ASN A 312 -5.44 3.14 -11.70
CA ASN A 312 -5.17 4.57 -11.69
C ASN A 312 -5.57 5.25 -13.01
N LEU A 313 -5.38 4.60 -14.16
CA LEU A 313 -5.90 5.11 -15.45
C LEU A 313 -7.43 5.22 -15.42
N ASP A 314 -8.12 4.23 -14.86
CA ASP A 314 -9.57 4.23 -14.71
C ASP A 314 -10.10 5.40 -13.87
N ASN A 315 -9.30 5.87 -12.93
CA ASN A 315 -9.65 6.97 -12.04
C ASN A 315 -9.29 8.36 -12.56
N LEU A 316 -8.58 8.47 -13.69
CA LEU A 316 -8.29 9.76 -14.30
C LEU A 316 -9.57 10.39 -14.86
N ASN A 317 -9.64 11.71 -14.76
CA ASN A 317 -10.73 12.45 -15.40
C ASN A 317 -10.63 12.33 -16.92
N THR A 318 -11.72 12.06 -17.59
CA THR A 318 -11.80 12.07 -19.06
C THR A 318 -12.43 13.36 -19.57
N PRO A 319 -11.87 14.04 -20.59
CA PRO A 319 -10.63 13.69 -21.28
C PRO A 319 -9.40 13.88 -20.39
N ILE A 320 -8.39 13.01 -20.59
CA ILE A 320 -7.11 13.11 -19.87
C ILE A 320 -6.30 14.24 -20.51
N GLU A 321 -6.18 15.34 -19.79
CA GLU A 321 -5.41 16.49 -20.24
C GLU A 321 -4.08 16.54 -19.47
N CYS A 322 -2.96 16.76 -20.15
CA CYS A 322 -1.62 16.85 -19.57
C CYS A 322 -1.20 15.64 -18.70
N LEU A 323 -0.74 14.60 -19.37
CA LEU A 323 -0.24 13.37 -18.77
C LEU A 323 1.24 13.15 -19.04
N MET A 324 2.00 12.89 -17.97
CA MET A 324 3.37 12.37 -18.05
C MET A 324 3.42 10.96 -17.47
N ILE A 325 4.10 10.03 -18.16
CA ILE A 325 4.36 8.67 -17.67
C ILE A 325 5.86 8.45 -17.55
N ALA A 326 6.35 8.08 -16.36
CA ALA A 326 7.78 7.91 -16.09
C ALA A 326 8.08 6.57 -15.43
N ILE A 327 8.57 5.60 -16.21
CA ILE A 327 8.88 4.24 -15.74
C ILE A 327 10.37 4.10 -15.42
N GLY A 328 10.67 3.85 -14.15
CA GLY A 328 12.03 3.80 -13.61
C GLY A 328 12.69 2.43 -13.61
N ARG A 329 13.88 2.35 -12.98
CA ARG A 329 14.71 1.13 -12.88
C ARG A 329 14.18 0.06 -11.95
N ASP A 330 13.20 0.37 -11.13
CA ASP A 330 12.52 -0.56 -10.25
C ASP A 330 11.60 -1.52 -11.00
N VAL A 331 11.24 -1.19 -12.23
CA VAL A 331 10.58 -2.09 -13.16
C VAL A 331 11.66 -2.91 -13.87
N HIS A 332 12.02 -4.07 -13.30
CA HIS A 332 13.08 -4.92 -13.81
C HIS A 332 12.65 -5.71 -15.05
N ASP A 333 11.38 -6.08 -15.11
CA ASP A 333 10.75 -6.73 -16.25
C ASP A 333 9.65 -5.82 -16.83
N PRO A 334 9.95 -5.04 -17.88
CA PRO A 334 8.97 -4.13 -18.50
C PRO A 334 7.88 -4.86 -19.30
N SER A 335 7.94 -6.19 -19.42
CA SER A 335 6.91 -6.97 -20.13
C SER A 335 5.53 -6.80 -19.52
N TRP A 336 5.43 -6.52 -18.23
CA TRP A 336 4.16 -6.26 -17.56
C TRP A 336 3.43 -5.00 -18.08
N LEU A 337 4.14 -4.05 -18.72
CA LEU A 337 3.50 -2.90 -19.38
C LEU A 337 2.54 -3.33 -20.48
N TRP A 338 2.77 -4.51 -21.08
CA TRP A 338 1.94 -5.06 -22.14
C TRP A 338 0.61 -5.65 -21.66
N THR A 339 0.46 -5.87 -20.35
CA THR A 339 -0.79 -6.35 -19.74
C THR A 339 -1.70 -5.21 -19.28
N VAL A 340 -1.22 -3.95 -19.33
CA VAL A 340 -2.01 -2.78 -18.95
C VAL A 340 -2.96 -2.42 -20.10
N ASP A 341 -4.24 -2.23 -19.81
CA ASP A 341 -5.20 -1.69 -20.75
C ASP A 341 -5.03 -0.16 -20.88
N LEU A 342 -4.61 0.28 -22.06
CA LEU A 342 -4.37 1.68 -22.38
C LEU A 342 -5.49 2.30 -23.25
N SER A 343 -6.60 1.58 -23.46
CA SER A 343 -7.69 1.98 -24.37
C SER A 343 -8.33 3.34 -24.07
N LYS A 344 -8.16 3.84 -22.85
CA LYS A 344 -8.63 5.17 -22.43
C LYS A 344 -7.68 6.31 -22.79
N LEU A 345 -6.45 5.99 -23.22
CA LEU A 345 -5.45 6.98 -23.57
C LEU A 345 -5.48 7.25 -25.06
N GLU A 346 -5.78 8.47 -25.43
CA GLU A 346 -5.61 8.95 -26.82
C GLU A 346 -4.24 9.61 -27.01
N ARG A 347 -3.71 10.21 -25.92
CA ARG A 347 -2.47 10.98 -25.94
C ARG A 347 -1.75 10.93 -24.59
N VAL A 348 -0.42 10.91 -24.64
CA VAL A 348 0.50 11.13 -23.53
C VAL A 348 1.47 12.23 -23.90
N ASP A 349 1.51 13.32 -23.15
CA ASP A 349 2.34 14.48 -23.50
C ASP A 349 3.83 14.18 -23.33
N VAL A 350 4.21 13.47 -22.25
CA VAL A 350 5.61 13.16 -21.97
C VAL A 350 5.77 11.73 -21.49
N VAL A 351 6.68 10.98 -22.09
CA VAL A 351 7.12 9.65 -21.64
C VAL A 351 8.58 9.73 -21.22
N SER A 352 8.92 9.22 -20.04
CA SER A 352 10.27 9.33 -19.49
C SER A 352 10.66 8.19 -18.55
N GLY A 353 11.89 8.29 -18.02
CA GLY A 353 12.46 7.34 -17.07
C GLY A 353 13.31 6.27 -17.74
N TYR A 354 13.86 5.36 -16.95
CA TYR A 354 14.80 4.35 -17.45
C TYR A 354 14.19 3.43 -18.52
N ASN A 355 12.92 3.03 -18.34
CA ASN A 355 12.19 2.19 -19.27
C ASN A 355 11.28 3.03 -20.21
N PHE A 356 11.69 4.25 -20.57
CA PHE A 356 10.89 5.14 -21.40
C PHE A 356 10.65 4.57 -22.81
N ALA A 357 11.65 3.90 -23.38
CA ALA A 357 11.56 3.33 -24.72
C ALA A 357 10.52 2.20 -24.79
N GLU A 358 10.48 1.32 -23.78
CA GLU A 358 9.50 0.25 -23.67
C GLU A 358 8.09 0.80 -23.47
N MET A 359 7.95 1.84 -22.64
CA MET A 359 6.65 2.50 -22.45
C MET A 359 6.19 3.21 -23.73
N ALA A 360 7.08 3.92 -24.40
CA ALA A 360 6.76 4.57 -25.68
C ALA A 360 6.38 3.56 -26.77
N LEU A 361 7.10 2.43 -26.84
CA LEU A 361 6.77 1.34 -27.78
C LEU A 361 5.38 0.76 -27.48
N ARG A 362 5.07 0.55 -26.19
CA ARG A 362 3.75 0.03 -25.76
C ARG A 362 2.62 0.99 -26.13
N LEU A 363 2.78 2.28 -25.90
CA LEU A 363 1.81 3.32 -26.28
C LEU A 363 1.62 3.40 -27.79
N ALA A 364 2.72 3.39 -28.55
CA ALA A 364 2.67 3.42 -30.01
C ALA A 364 1.98 2.19 -30.61
N TYR A 365 2.08 1.03 -29.96
CA TYR A 365 1.41 -0.19 -30.38
C TYR A 365 -0.12 -0.09 -30.25
N ASP A 366 -0.62 0.69 -29.32
CA ASP A 366 -2.06 0.96 -29.10
C ASP A 366 -2.52 2.27 -29.79
N ASP A 367 -1.71 2.80 -30.75
CA ASP A 367 -1.99 4.05 -31.49
C ASP A 367 -2.16 5.30 -30.59
N VAL A 368 -1.60 5.27 -29.37
CA VAL A 368 -1.60 6.43 -28.47
C VAL A 368 -0.56 7.45 -28.91
N GLN A 369 -0.98 8.68 -29.12
CA GLN A 369 -0.08 9.78 -29.52
C GLN A 369 0.90 10.11 -28.39
N ILE A 370 2.19 10.27 -28.71
CA ILE A 370 3.25 10.71 -27.79
C ILE A 370 3.85 11.99 -28.34
N ASP A 371 3.86 13.07 -27.53
CA ASP A 371 4.44 14.33 -27.97
C ASP A 371 5.95 14.42 -27.73
N LEU A 372 6.41 13.90 -26.58
CA LEU A 372 7.82 13.87 -26.20
C LEU A 372 8.16 12.55 -25.51
N ALA A 373 9.22 11.88 -25.99
CA ALA A 373 9.86 10.76 -25.29
C ALA A 373 11.30 11.18 -24.95
N GLU A 374 11.61 11.28 -23.65
CA GLU A 374 12.89 11.79 -23.15
C GLU A 374 13.41 10.90 -22.02
N GLU A 375 14.66 10.42 -22.15
CA GLU A 375 15.28 9.54 -21.16
C GLU A 375 15.57 10.25 -19.83
N ASP A 376 16.04 11.52 -19.91
CA ASP A 376 16.33 12.28 -18.70
C ASP A 376 15.04 12.72 -18.01
N LEU A 377 14.80 12.15 -16.83
CA LEU A 377 13.60 12.39 -16.05
C LEU A 377 13.40 13.87 -15.69
N PHE A 378 14.48 14.61 -15.47
CA PHE A 378 14.39 16.00 -15.00
C PHE A 378 14.15 16.95 -16.15
N GLU A 379 14.77 16.71 -17.31
CA GLU A 379 14.52 17.46 -18.55
C GLU A 379 13.09 17.20 -19.06
N ALA A 380 12.65 15.94 -19.01
CA ALA A 380 11.28 15.55 -19.32
C ALA A 380 10.27 16.27 -18.42
N PHE A 381 10.51 16.28 -17.11
CA PHE A 381 9.61 16.93 -16.17
C PHE A 381 9.61 18.47 -16.34
N ALA A 382 10.73 19.09 -16.62
CA ALA A 382 10.79 20.51 -16.93
C ALA A 382 9.97 20.85 -18.20
N SER A 383 10.08 20.02 -19.24
CA SER A 383 9.26 20.15 -20.46
C SER A 383 7.76 19.98 -20.16
N PHE A 384 7.40 19.01 -19.31
CA PHE A 384 6.03 18.80 -18.86
C PHE A 384 5.47 19.99 -18.06
N LEU A 385 6.29 20.60 -17.18
CA LEU A 385 5.90 21.81 -16.45
C LEU A 385 5.62 22.99 -17.36
N ALA A 386 6.39 23.12 -18.45
CA ALA A 386 6.23 24.21 -19.41
C ALA A 386 4.93 24.12 -20.24
N LEU A 387 4.26 22.97 -20.27
CA LEU A 387 2.97 22.83 -20.94
C LEU A 387 1.90 23.71 -20.25
N PRO A 388 0.89 24.19 -20.99
CA PRO A 388 -0.24 24.89 -20.39
C PRO A 388 -0.93 24.04 -19.31
N SER A 389 -1.33 24.67 -18.20
CA SER A 389 -2.16 23.98 -17.23
C SER A 389 -3.57 23.76 -17.79
N PRO A 390 -4.15 22.56 -17.63
CA PRO A 390 -5.51 22.30 -18.07
C PRO A 390 -6.52 23.17 -17.32
N ALA A 391 -7.60 23.56 -17.98
CA ALA A 391 -8.57 24.49 -17.43
C ALA A 391 -9.42 23.90 -16.29
N ASN A 392 -9.72 22.59 -16.39
CA ASN A 392 -10.66 21.91 -15.50
C ASN A 392 -10.08 20.69 -14.78
N SER A 393 -8.78 20.46 -14.90
CA SER A 393 -8.09 19.32 -14.29
C SER A 393 -6.71 19.74 -13.76
N THR A 394 -6.01 18.81 -13.14
CA THR A 394 -4.61 18.94 -12.73
C THR A 394 -3.71 18.23 -13.75
N LYS A 395 -2.48 18.72 -13.91
CA LYS A 395 -1.45 17.93 -14.58
C LYS A 395 -1.20 16.65 -13.80
N THR A 396 -1.09 15.52 -14.49
CA THR A 396 -0.90 14.22 -13.82
C THR A 396 0.44 13.60 -14.23
N VAL A 397 1.19 13.13 -13.23
CA VAL A 397 2.40 12.33 -13.41
C VAL A 397 2.19 10.94 -12.86
N ILE A 398 2.14 9.95 -13.74
CA ILE A 398 2.16 8.52 -13.37
C ILE A 398 3.61 8.06 -13.39
N PHE A 399 4.10 7.47 -12.31
CA PHE A 399 5.48 7.02 -12.24
C PHE A 399 5.65 5.73 -11.43
N SER A 400 6.72 4.99 -11.74
CA SER A 400 7.16 3.90 -10.87
C SER A 400 7.98 4.43 -9.67
N ALA A 401 8.26 3.57 -8.71
CA ALA A 401 8.86 3.97 -7.44
C ALA A 401 10.26 4.60 -7.55
N ASP A 402 11.09 4.20 -8.52
CA ASP A 402 12.40 4.81 -8.73
C ASP A 402 12.25 6.23 -9.29
N SER A 403 11.47 6.40 -10.35
CA SER A 403 11.20 7.72 -10.96
C SER A 403 10.56 8.65 -9.94
N MET A 404 9.61 8.19 -9.15
CA MET A 404 8.98 8.94 -8.07
C MET A 404 10.02 9.45 -7.05
N ARG A 405 10.87 8.56 -6.51
CA ARG A 405 11.88 8.94 -5.51
C ARG A 405 12.89 9.93 -6.07
N ARG A 406 13.31 9.76 -7.32
CA ARG A 406 14.26 10.67 -8.01
C ARG A 406 13.65 12.04 -8.21
N LEU A 407 12.44 12.11 -8.74
CA LEU A 407 11.73 13.36 -9.01
C LEU A 407 11.44 14.13 -7.72
N ARG A 408 10.90 13.48 -6.70
CA ARG A 408 10.62 14.14 -5.41
C ARG A 408 11.87 14.69 -4.73
N ARG A 409 12.98 13.96 -4.80
CA ARG A 409 14.26 14.45 -4.27
C ARG A 409 14.74 15.68 -5.04
N HIS A 410 14.60 15.69 -6.35
CA HIS A 410 14.94 16.83 -7.19
C HIS A 410 14.12 18.07 -6.82
N LEU A 411 12.84 17.88 -6.57
CA LEU A 411 11.92 18.94 -6.14
C LEU A 411 12.06 19.36 -4.67
N GLY A 412 12.95 18.72 -3.90
CA GLY A 412 13.17 19.05 -2.49
C GLY A 412 12.05 18.57 -1.56
N PHE A 413 11.17 17.70 -2.00
CA PHE A 413 10.14 17.11 -1.14
C PHE A 413 10.75 16.11 -0.16
N THR A 414 10.26 16.14 1.08
CA THR A 414 10.68 15.22 2.13
C THR A 414 10.42 13.76 1.71
N SER A 415 11.29 12.85 2.13
CA SER A 415 11.08 11.42 1.92
C SER A 415 9.92 10.91 2.80
N PRO A 416 9.21 9.82 2.39
CA PRO A 416 8.17 9.21 3.22
C PRO A 416 8.64 8.88 4.64
N GLU A 417 9.92 8.53 4.79
CA GLU A 417 10.55 8.22 6.07
C GLU A 417 10.69 9.43 7.01
N GLU A 418 10.59 10.65 6.50
CA GLU A 418 10.69 11.90 7.27
C GLU A 418 9.33 12.44 7.68
N VAL A 419 8.26 12.14 6.92
CA VAL A 419 6.89 12.59 7.21
C VAL A 419 6.22 11.76 8.31
N GLU A 420 6.66 10.52 8.53
CA GLU A 420 6.11 9.60 9.54
C GLU A 420 6.75 9.76 10.94
N ARG A 421 7.47 10.86 11.18
CA ARG A 421 8.08 11.17 12.49
C ARG A 421 7.10 11.87 13.45
#